data_42dc54f9e1acda9617b3356c9ac695e0
#
_entry.id   42dc54f9e1acda9617b3356c9ac695e0
#
_cell.length_a   1.000
_cell.length_b   1.000
_cell.length_c   1.000
_cell.angle_alpha   90.00
_cell.angle_beta   90.00
_cell.angle_gamma   90.00
#
_symmetry.space_group_name_H-M   'P 1'
#
loop_
_entity.id
_entity.type
_entity.pdbx_description
1 polymer ?
#
loop_
_entity_poly.entity_id
_entity_poly.type
_entity_poly.pdbx_seq_one_letter_code
_entity_poly.pdbx_strand_id
1 'polypeptide(L)'
;MKQAYEESALFEHKFWLRVLSDHAQFLLDAIAKKETADIQRATYFVEKFNGLLNGMYAKDLIEVSQEAKQLAEEIRQFKLSIIKKQLKGKIVIHFTPTFLNHMVNEVEEYIKVLSYLTIGQVPPVFHELHYHLIWLTDAAGHAGSISGELDLVEKHWKEKSDKYTKNFEQFYLKAVEMTGYLRTNLKTFPALKKFT
;
A
#
# COMPACT_ATOMS: atom_id res chain seq x y z
N MET A 1 -12.45 -13.43 23.08
CA MET A 1 -12.85 -12.71 21.84
C MET A 1 -12.43 -11.25 21.87
N LYS A 2 -12.74 -10.47 22.93
CA LYS A 2 -12.37 -9.05 23.03
C LYS A 2 -10.85 -8.83 22.95
N GLN A 3 -10.06 -9.54 23.73
CA GLN A 3 -8.60 -9.43 23.74
C GLN A 3 -7.98 -9.75 22.36
N ALA A 4 -8.42 -10.80 21.67
CA ALA A 4 -7.92 -11.14 20.33
C ALA A 4 -8.25 -10.05 19.29
N TYR A 5 -9.40 -9.39 19.41
CA TYR A 5 -9.73 -8.24 18.57
C TYR A 5 -8.82 -7.05 18.86
N GLU A 6 -8.62 -6.71 20.14
CA GLU A 6 -7.77 -5.58 20.53
C GLU A 6 -6.32 -5.76 20.05
N GLU A 7 -5.75 -6.96 20.24
CA GLU A 7 -4.40 -7.29 19.75
C GLU A 7 -4.30 -7.18 18.22
N SER A 8 -5.29 -7.75 17.51
CA SER A 8 -5.33 -7.69 16.04
C SER A 8 -5.52 -6.25 15.54
N ALA A 9 -6.45 -5.50 16.12
CA ALA A 9 -6.72 -4.13 15.72
C ALA A 9 -5.50 -3.21 15.94
N LEU A 10 -4.83 -3.34 17.09
CA LEU A 10 -3.60 -2.58 17.36
C LEU A 10 -2.48 -2.93 16.39
N PHE A 11 -2.30 -4.21 16.05
CA PHE A 11 -1.31 -4.64 15.06
C PHE A 11 -1.58 -4.03 13.69
N GLU A 12 -2.81 -4.16 13.18
CA GLU A 12 -3.21 -3.66 11.87
C GLU A 12 -3.13 -2.12 11.80
N HIS A 13 -3.64 -1.42 12.81
CA HIS A 13 -3.58 0.04 12.85
C HIS A 13 -2.14 0.54 12.91
N LYS A 14 -1.29 -0.05 13.75
CA LYS A 14 0.12 0.36 13.86
C LYS A 14 0.85 0.21 12.52
N PHE A 15 0.60 -0.88 11.80
CA PHE A 15 1.21 -1.13 10.49
C PHE A 15 0.64 -0.18 9.43
N TRP A 16 -0.67 -0.21 9.20
CA TRP A 16 -1.27 0.50 8.09
C TRP A 16 -1.29 2.02 8.23
N LEU A 17 -1.52 2.55 9.43
CA LEU A 17 -1.46 3.99 9.65
C LEU A 17 -0.05 4.53 9.40
N ARG A 18 0.99 3.74 9.71
CA ARG A 18 2.37 4.09 9.37
C ARG A 18 2.57 4.09 7.86
N VAL A 19 2.19 3.03 7.16
CA VAL A 19 2.27 2.95 5.70
C VAL A 19 1.56 4.13 5.04
N LEU A 20 0.33 4.46 5.46
CA LEU A 20 -0.43 5.57 4.86
C LEU A 20 0.14 6.95 5.20
N SER A 21 0.74 7.12 6.38
CA SER A 21 1.50 8.33 6.72
C SER A 21 2.72 8.49 5.81
N ASP A 22 3.49 7.41 5.61
CA ASP A 22 4.66 7.42 4.73
C ASP A 22 4.24 7.68 3.27
N HIS A 23 3.14 7.10 2.80
CA HIS A 23 2.58 7.40 1.46
C HIS A 23 2.16 8.87 1.31
N ALA A 24 1.55 9.45 2.34
CA ALA A 24 1.17 10.87 2.31
C ALA A 24 2.42 11.76 2.25
N GLN A 25 3.48 11.41 2.99
CA GLN A 25 4.76 12.10 2.95
C GLN A 25 5.41 11.98 1.57
N PHE A 26 5.45 10.77 0.97
CA PHE A 26 5.97 10.57 -0.38
C PHE A 26 5.25 11.42 -1.43
N LEU A 27 3.92 11.53 -1.34
CA LEU A 27 3.15 12.41 -2.21
C LEU A 27 3.53 13.87 -2.00
N LEU A 28 3.65 14.32 -0.75
CA LEU A 28 4.04 15.68 -0.41
C LEU A 28 5.40 16.05 -0.99
N ASP A 29 6.37 15.13 -0.90
CA ASP A 29 7.74 15.34 -1.37
C ASP A 29 7.86 15.29 -2.91
N ALA A 30 6.99 14.50 -3.57
CA ALA A 30 7.02 14.30 -5.01
C ALA A 30 6.22 15.32 -5.83
N ILE A 31 5.21 15.96 -5.24
CA ILE A 31 4.35 16.94 -5.93
C ILE A 31 5.11 18.27 -6.12
N ALA A 32 5.12 18.78 -7.36
CA ALA A 32 5.79 20.04 -7.65
C ALA A 32 5.17 21.24 -6.89
N LYS A 33 6.00 22.17 -6.42
CA LYS A 33 5.61 23.33 -5.58
C LYS A 33 4.47 24.17 -6.14
N LYS A 34 4.26 24.18 -7.45
CA LYS A 34 3.17 24.92 -8.09
C LYS A 34 1.78 24.30 -7.89
N GLU A 35 1.71 23.03 -7.53
CA GLU A 35 0.48 22.25 -7.32
C GLU A 35 -0.04 22.45 -5.88
N THR A 36 -0.29 23.71 -5.50
CA THR A 36 -0.52 24.12 -4.10
C THR A 36 -1.70 23.41 -3.43
N ALA A 37 -2.81 23.19 -4.16
CA ALA A 37 -3.97 22.49 -3.63
C ALA A 37 -3.68 21.00 -3.31
N ASP A 38 -2.90 20.33 -4.16
CA ASP A 38 -2.51 18.94 -3.94
C ASP A 38 -1.49 18.81 -2.80
N ILE A 39 -0.59 19.79 -2.66
CA ILE A 39 0.34 19.87 -1.52
C ILE A 39 -0.42 20.03 -0.21
N GLN A 40 -1.39 20.96 -0.14
CA GLN A 40 -2.23 21.15 1.05
C GLN A 40 -2.98 19.86 1.43
N ARG A 41 -3.48 19.12 0.42
CA ARG A 41 -4.19 17.87 0.64
C ARG A 41 -3.24 16.76 1.12
N ALA A 42 -2.02 16.67 0.58
CA ALA A 42 -1.00 15.73 1.07
C ALA A 42 -0.59 16.05 2.50
N THR A 43 -0.34 17.32 2.84
CA THR A 43 -0.03 17.78 4.21
C THR A 43 -1.14 17.38 5.19
N TYR A 44 -2.41 17.61 4.83
CA TYR A 44 -3.56 17.18 5.63
C TYR A 44 -3.49 15.69 5.98
N PHE A 45 -3.18 14.81 5.01
CA PHE A 45 -3.09 13.37 5.27
C PHE A 45 -1.89 13.01 6.15
N VAL A 46 -0.73 13.64 5.97
CA VAL A 46 0.44 13.46 6.87
C VAL A 46 0.05 13.76 8.32
N GLU A 47 -0.59 14.91 8.56
CA GLU A 47 -1.01 15.31 9.89
C GLU A 47 -2.06 14.35 10.49
N LYS A 48 -3.06 13.96 9.69
CA LYS A 48 -4.16 13.11 10.16
C LYS A 48 -3.70 11.69 10.49
N PHE A 49 -2.91 11.04 9.62
CA PHE A 49 -2.41 9.70 9.89
C PHE A 49 -1.44 9.68 11.06
N ASN A 50 -0.53 10.65 11.17
CA ASN A 50 0.35 10.77 12.33
C ASN A 50 -0.43 11.03 13.62
N GLY A 51 -1.43 11.90 13.58
CA GLY A 51 -2.30 12.19 14.73
C GLY A 51 -3.05 10.95 15.20
N LEU A 52 -3.63 10.18 14.27
CA LEU A 52 -4.36 8.95 14.59
C LEU A 52 -3.42 7.85 15.12
N LEU A 53 -2.26 7.66 14.49
CA LEU A 53 -1.25 6.68 14.92
C LEU A 53 -0.76 6.97 16.34
N ASN A 54 -0.49 8.23 16.67
CA ASN A 54 0.01 8.62 18.00
C ASN A 54 -1.11 8.59 19.06
N GLY A 55 -2.37 8.86 18.67
CA GLY A 55 -3.50 8.93 19.59
C GLY A 55 -4.28 7.63 19.79
N MET A 56 -4.02 6.59 18.98
CA MET A 56 -4.86 5.38 18.97
C MET A 56 -4.91 4.61 20.29
N TYR A 57 -3.86 4.67 21.09
CA TYR A 57 -3.78 3.96 22.38
C TYR A 57 -4.69 4.56 23.48
N ALA A 58 -5.16 5.79 23.29
CA ALA A 58 -6.02 6.50 24.23
C ALA A 58 -7.52 6.47 23.82
N LYS A 59 -7.85 5.82 22.71
CA LYS A 59 -9.21 5.80 22.11
C LYS A 59 -9.79 4.38 22.11
N ASP A 60 -11.09 4.28 21.95
CA ASP A 60 -11.75 3.02 21.60
C ASP A 60 -11.31 2.56 20.19
N LEU A 61 -10.96 1.27 20.04
CA LEU A 61 -10.41 0.76 18.80
C LEU A 61 -11.44 0.65 17.66
N ILE A 62 -12.73 0.61 17.97
CA ILE A 62 -13.78 0.68 16.95
C ILE A 62 -13.86 2.12 16.41
N GLU A 63 -13.80 3.13 17.29
CA GLU A 63 -13.74 4.54 16.88
C GLU A 63 -12.49 4.83 16.05
N VAL A 64 -11.32 4.33 16.47
CA VAL A 64 -10.08 4.41 15.68
C VAL A 64 -10.26 3.79 14.30
N SER A 65 -10.89 2.61 14.24
CA SER A 65 -11.13 1.90 12.97
C SER A 65 -12.07 2.68 12.05
N GLN A 66 -13.10 3.33 12.60
CA GLN A 66 -14.04 4.16 11.82
C GLN A 66 -13.34 5.41 11.27
N GLU A 67 -12.56 6.11 12.10
CA GLU A 67 -11.78 7.28 11.68
C GLU A 67 -10.72 6.88 10.63
N ALA A 68 -10.01 5.77 10.85
CA ALA A 68 -9.04 5.23 9.91
C ALA A 68 -9.66 4.87 8.56
N LYS A 69 -10.86 4.27 8.56
CA LYS A 69 -11.58 3.91 7.34
C LYS A 69 -11.93 5.14 6.52
N GLN A 70 -12.47 6.17 7.16
CA GLN A 70 -12.78 7.43 6.47
C GLN A 70 -11.52 8.04 5.83
N LEU A 71 -10.42 8.13 6.59
CA LEU A 71 -9.15 8.68 6.09
C LEU A 71 -8.55 7.83 4.97
N ALA A 72 -8.65 6.49 5.06
CA ALA A 72 -8.18 5.58 4.03
C ALA A 72 -8.98 5.72 2.73
N GLU A 73 -10.30 5.86 2.80
CA GLU A 73 -11.16 6.13 1.65
C GLU A 73 -10.84 7.49 1.02
N GLU A 74 -10.60 8.52 1.82
CA GLU A 74 -10.23 9.85 1.35
C GLU A 74 -8.87 9.88 0.67
N ILE A 75 -7.82 9.26 1.24
CA ILE A 75 -6.48 9.24 0.61
C ILE A 75 -6.49 8.36 -0.65
N ARG A 76 -7.30 7.29 -0.69
CA ARG A 76 -7.53 6.52 -1.90
C ARG A 76 -8.06 7.40 -3.03
N GLN A 77 -9.11 8.18 -2.78
CA GLN A 77 -9.67 9.10 -3.78
C GLN A 77 -8.65 10.16 -4.20
N PHE A 78 -7.86 10.67 -3.27
CA PHE A 78 -6.80 11.61 -3.57
C PHE A 78 -5.76 11.01 -4.50
N LYS A 79 -5.22 9.81 -4.20
CA LYS A 79 -4.26 9.08 -5.05
C LYS A 79 -4.82 8.86 -6.46
N LEU A 80 -6.07 8.40 -6.58
CA LEU A 80 -6.74 8.22 -7.88
C LEU A 80 -6.88 9.54 -8.64
N SER A 81 -7.14 10.65 -7.95
CA SER A 81 -7.20 11.98 -8.58
C SER A 81 -5.84 12.42 -9.13
N ILE A 82 -4.75 12.16 -8.41
CA ILE A 82 -3.36 12.42 -8.85
C ILE A 82 -3.04 11.59 -10.10
N ILE A 83 -3.31 10.27 -10.07
CA ILE A 83 -3.13 9.39 -11.25
C ILE A 83 -3.91 9.96 -12.45
N LYS A 84 -5.18 10.30 -12.26
CA LYS A 84 -6.01 10.88 -13.33
C LYS A 84 -5.46 12.18 -13.89
N LYS A 85 -4.96 13.08 -13.03
CA LYS A 85 -4.31 14.32 -13.45
C LYS A 85 -3.04 14.05 -14.23
N GLN A 86 -2.24 13.09 -13.77
CA GLN A 86 -0.98 12.70 -14.42
C GLN A 86 -1.20 12.10 -15.81
N LEU A 87 -2.15 11.15 -15.94
CA LEU A 87 -2.50 10.56 -17.24
C LEU A 87 -3.05 11.60 -18.24
N LYS A 88 -3.56 12.74 -17.75
CA LYS A 88 -4.02 13.86 -18.58
C LYS A 88 -2.98 14.98 -18.78
N GLY A 89 -1.76 14.82 -18.26
CA GLY A 89 -0.72 15.86 -18.30
C GLY A 89 -1.08 17.13 -17.50
N LYS A 90 -1.93 17.02 -16.47
CA LYS A 90 -2.46 18.16 -15.70
C LYS A 90 -1.84 18.33 -14.31
N ILE A 91 -0.78 17.60 -13.98
CA ILE A 91 -0.02 17.71 -12.74
C ILE A 91 1.45 17.44 -13.02
N VAL A 92 2.31 18.09 -12.28
CA VAL A 92 3.75 17.78 -12.26
C VAL A 92 4.07 17.08 -10.94
N ILE A 93 4.42 15.82 -11.04
CA ILE A 93 4.78 14.96 -9.92
C ILE A 93 5.94 14.04 -10.32
N HIS A 94 6.83 13.74 -9.38
CA HIS A 94 8.04 12.94 -9.62
C HIS A 94 7.82 11.42 -9.59
N PHE A 95 6.61 10.95 -9.33
CA PHE A 95 6.26 9.53 -9.38
C PHE A 95 5.62 9.12 -10.70
N THR A 96 5.80 7.85 -11.09
CA THR A 96 5.07 7.26 -12.22
C THR A 96 3.64 6.91 -11.82
N PRO A 97 2.68 6.83 -12.78
CA PRO A 97 1.34 6.32 -12.50
C PRO A 97 1.35 4.90 -11.91
N THR A 98 2.30 4.05 -12.32
CA THR A 98 2.46 2.69 -11.79
C THR A 98 2.84 2.72 -10.32
N PHE A 99 3.80 3.59 -9.92
CA PHE A 99 4.20 3.74 -8.53
C PHE A 99 3.04 4.23 -7.65
N LEU A 100 2.22 5.15 -8.15
CA LEU A 100 1.01 5.60 -7.45
C LEU A 100 -0.04 4.49 -7.33
N ASN A 101 -0.16 3.65 -8.37
CA ASN A 101 -1.17 2.61 -8.41
C ASN A 101 -0.94 1.48 -7.41
N HIS A 102 0.32 1.06 -7.14
CA HIS A 102 0.54 0.07 -6.09
C HIS A 102 0.26 0.64 -4.69
N MET A 103 0.56 1.90 -4.43
CA MET A 103 0.12 2.56 -3.20
C MET A 103 -1.41 2.63 -3.06
N VAL A 104 -2.18 2.59 -4.17
CA VAL A 104 -3.65 2.44 -4.13
C VAL A 104 -4.02 1.01 -3.72
N ASN A 105 -3.36 -0.02 -4.26
CA ASN A 105 -3.64 -1.41 -3.89
C ASN A 105 -3.45 -1.64 -2.38
N GLU A 106 -2.43 -1.07 -1.79
CA GLU A 106 -2.17 -1.17 -0.35
C GLU A 106 -3.25 -0.48 0.49
N VAL A 107 -3.69 0.72 0.12
CA VAL A 107 -4.78 1.38 0.83
C VAL A 107 -6.10 0.62 0.69
N GLU A 108 -6.35 -0.02 -0.45
CA GLU A 108 -7.52 -0.87 -0.67
C GLU A 108 -7.48 -2.12 0.21
N GLU A 109 -6.29 -2.70 0.45
CA GLU A 109 -6.13 -3.79 1.40
C GLU A 109 -6.44 -3.34 2.82
N TYR A 110 -5.95 -2.18 3.24
CA TYR A 110 -6.30 -1.66 4.56
C TYR A 110 -7.81 -1.38 4.69
N ILE A 111 -8.46 -0.80 3.68
CA ILE A 111 -9.92 -0.61 3.68
C ILE A 111 -10.66 -1.94 3.86
N LYS A 112 -10.16 -3.02 3.26
CA LYS A 112 -10.71 -4.37 3.43
C LYS A 112 -10.53 -4.88 4.86
N VAL A 113 -9.36 -4.74 5.46
CA VAL A 113 -9.10 -5.02 6.87
C VAL A 113 -10.04 -4.22 7.78
N LEU A 114 -10.20 -2.93 7.52
CA LEU A 114 -11.07 -2.02 8.26
C LEU A 114 -12.55 -2.41 8.18
N SER A 115 -12.98 -3.12 7.14
CA SER A 115 -14.36 -3.62 7.05
C SER A 115 -14.70 -4.60 8.17
N TYR A 116 -13.72 -5.32 8.71
CA TYR A 116 -13.85 -6.19 9.88
C TYR A 116 -13.64 -5.43 11.18
N LEU A 117 -12.60 -4.60 11.25
CA LEU A 117 -12.26 -3.90 12.50
C LEU A 117 -13.34 -2.92 12.94
N THR A 118 -14.03 -2.24 12.02
CA THR A 118 -15.12 -1.29 12.33
C THR A 118 -16.35 -1.93 12.99
N ILE A 119 -16.48 -3.25 12.89
CA ILE A 119 -17.57 -4.02 13.52
C ILE A 119 -17.07 -4.94 14.65
N GLY A 120 -15.87 -4.68 15.17
CA GLY A 120 -15.30 -5.42 16.29
C GLY A 120 -14.86 -6.85 15.95
N GLN A 121 -14.60 -7.15 14.68
CA GLN A 121 -14.19 -8.48 14.22
C GLN A 121 -12.70 -8.51 13.89
N VAL A 122 -12.06 -9.65 14.16
CA VAL A 122 -10.71 -9.96 13.71
C VAL A 122 -10.73 -10.21 12.18
N PRO A 123 -9.90 -9.52 11.39
CA PRO A 123 -9.79 -9.80 9.96
C PRO A 123 -9.37 -11.27 9.72
N PRO A 124 -9.97 -11.95 8.73
CA PRO A 124 -9.55 -13.31 8.41
C PRO A 124 -8.16 -13.32 7.76
N VAL A 125 -7.41 -14.38 7.98
CA VAL A 125 -6.20 -14.64 7.20
C VAL A 125 -6.63 -15.06 5.79
N PHE A 126 -6.27 -14.24 4.78
CA PHE A 126 -6.56 -14.55 3.39
C PHE A 126 -5.60 -15.61 2.85
N HIS A 127 -5.90 -16.13 1.66
CA HIS A 127 -5.03 -17.07 0.97
C HIS A 127 -3.67 -16.42 0.68
N GLU A 128 -2.57 -17.16 0.80
CA GLU A 128 -1.20 -16.66 0.61
C GLU A 128 -0.98 -15.94 -0.73
N LEU A 129 -1.58 -16.42 -1.82
CA LEU A 129 -1.52 -15.74 -3.13
C LEU A 129 -2.15 -14.35 -3.13
N HIS A 130 -3.13 -14.07 -2.26
CA HIS A 130 -3.68 -12.73 -2.10
C HIS A 130 -2.60 -11.74 -1.67
N TYR A 131 -1.78 -12.12 -0.69
CA TYR A 131 -0.67 -11.27 -0.21
C TYR A 131 0.44 -11.14 -1.25
N HIS A 132 0.75 -12.22 -1.98
CA HIS A 132 1.72 -12.14 -3.07
C HIS A 132 1.30 -11.16 -4.17
N LEU A 133 0.02 -11.09 -4.52
CA LEU A 133 -0.47 -10.15 -5.53
C LEU A 133 -0.34 -8.68 -5.10
N ILE A 134 -0.36 -8.40 -3.81
CA ILE A 134 -0.15 -7.05 -3.27
C ILE A 134 1.35 -6.75 -3.15
N TRP A 135 2.07 -7.54 -2.38
CA TRP A 135 3.43 -7.22 -1.98
C TRP A 135 4.48 -7.41 -3.08
N LEU A 136 4.23 -8.24 -4.10
CA LEU A 136 5.17 -8.37 -5.22
C LEU A 136 5.12 -7.16 -6.15
N THR A 137 3.97 -6.54 -6.34
CA THR A 137 3.87 -5.28 -7.11
C THR A 137 4.49 -4.12 -6.37
N ASP A 138 4.31 -4.06 -5.04
CA ASP A 138 4.94 -3.10 -4.15
C ASP A 138 6.47 -3.23 -4.19
N ALA A 139 7.00 -4.44 -3.95
CA ALA A 139 8.43 -4.70 -4.01
C ALA A 139 9.07 -4.35 -5.36
N ALA A 140 8.37 -4.64 -6.48
CA ALA A 140 8.84 -4.26 -7.82
C ALA A 140 8.86 -2.74 -7.98
N GLY A 141 7.82 -2.03 -7.51
CA GLY A 141 7.73 -0.58 -7.56
C GLY A 141 8.85 0.10 -6.78
N HIS A 142 9.09 -0.34 -5.54
CA HIS A 142 10.18 0.18 -4.71
C HIS A 142 11.56 -0.10 -5.31
N ALA A 143 11.82 -1.32 -5.79
CA ALA A 143 13.09 -1.63 -6.46
C ALA A 143 13.29 -0.76 -7.70
N GLY A 144 12.26 -0.56 -8.53
CA GLY A 144 12.33 0.33 -9.69
C GLY A 144 12.56 1.80 -9.33
N SER A 145 11.94 2.30 -8.26
CA SER A 145 12.14 3.65 -7.75
C SER A 145 13.59 3.86 -7.28
N ILE A 146 14.14 2.91 -6.49
CA ILE A 146 15.55 2.96 -6.08
C ILE A 146 16.47 3.02 -7.29
N SER A 147 16.24 2.19 -8.33
CA SER A 147 17.05 2.24 -9.56
C SER A 147 16.98 3.61 -10.24
N GLY A 148 15.80 4.25 -10.24
CA GLY A 148 15.58 5.57 -10.83
C GLY A 148 16.30 6.72 -10.11
N GLU A 149 16.51 6.62 -8.80
CA GLU A 149 17.13 7.63 -7.96
C GLU A 149 18.68 7.49 -7.87
N LEU A 150 19.23 6.34 -8.25
CA LEU A 150 20.67 6.10 -8.21
C LEU A 150 21.42 6.87 -9.31
N ASP A 151 22.57 7.46 -8.96
CA ASP A 151 23.44 8.17 -9.87
C ASP A 151 24.11 7.22 -10.88
N LEU A 152 24.57 7.80 -12.01
CA LEU A 152 25.27 7.07 -13.08
C LEU A 152 26.54 6.37 -12.62
N VAL A 153 27.19 6.84 -11.55
CA VAL A 153 28.39 6.22 -10.99
C VAL A 153 28.06 5.01 -10.11
N GLU A 154 26.81 4.84 -9.72
CA GLU A 154 26.33 3.77 -8.85
C GLU A 154 25.82 2.55 -9.64
N LYS A 155 26.45 2.26 -10.79
CA LYS A 155 26.02 1.21 -11.74
C LYS A 155 25.71 -0.13 -11.10
N HIS A 156 26.58 -0.59 -10.17
CA HIS A 156 26.40 -1.87 -9.49
C HIS A 156 25.06 -1.95 -8.73
N TRP A 157 24.72 -0.91 -8.00
CA TRP A 157 23.45 -0.86 -7.24
C TRP A 157 22.24 -0.72 -8.14
N LYS A 158 22.38 0.06 -9.22
CA LYS A 158 21.35 0.21 -10.25
C LYS A 158 21.02 -1.12 -10.92
N GLU A 159 22.03 -1.83 -11.41
CA GLU A 159 21.88 -3.16 -12.02
C GLU A 159 21.27 -4.19 -11.07
N LYS A 160 21.66 -4.13 -9.78
CA LYS A 160 21.08 -4.99 -8.75
C LYS A 160 19.60 -4.69 -8.50
N SER A 161 19.23 -3.41 -8.44
CA SER A 161 17.85 -2.96 -8.25
C SER A 161 16.97 -3.33 -9.45
N ASP A 162 17.46 -3.12 -10.68
CA ASP A 162 16.79 -3.53 -11.91
C ASP A 162 16.55 -5.05 -11.95
N LYS A 163 17.51 -5.84 -11.47
CA LYS A 163 17.37 -7.30 -11.38
C LYS A 163 16.27 -7.68 -10.37
N TYR A 164 16.19 -7.01 -9.21
CA TYR A 164 15.13 -7.25 -8.25
C TYR A 164 13.76 -6.87 -8.82
N THR A 165 13.64 -5.74 -9.49
CA THR A 165 12.41 -5.33 -10.19
C THR A 165 11.91 -6.44 -11.10
N LYS A 166 12.76 -6.92 -12.02
CA LYS A 166 12.42 -8.02 -12.94
C LYS A 166 12.02 -9.32 -12.22
N ASN A 167 12.72 -9.67 -11.13
CA ASN A 167 12.40 -10.88 -10.37
C ASN A 167 11.03 -10.76 -9.71
N PHE A 168 10.71 -9.64 -9.08
CA PHE A 168 9.41 -9.42 -8.44
C PHE A 168 8.26 -9.39 -9.47
N GLU A 169 8.47 -8.78 -10.63
CA GLU A 169 7.51 -8.82 -11.75
C GLU A 169 7.24 -10.26 -12.22
N GLN A 170 8.28 -11.09 -12.37
CA GLN A 170 8.13 -12.49 -12.74
C GLN A 170 7.41 -13.31 -11.67
N PHE A 171 7.71 -13.06 -10.39
CA PHE A 171 7.00 -13.69 -9.29
C PHE A 171 5.54 -13.26 -9.24
N TYR A 172 5.24 -11.98 -9.50
CA TYR A 172 3.88 -11.50 -9.61
C TYR A 172 3.10 -12.21 -10.72
N LEU A 173 3.65 -12.32 -11.93
CA LEU A 173 3.03 -13.05 -13.02
C LEU A 173 2.75 -14.53 -12.66
N LYS A 174 3.71 -15.16 -11.96
CA LYS A 174 3.55 -16.52 -11.45
C LYS A 174 2.44 -16.60 -10.39
N ALA A 175 2.33 -15.64 -9.49
CA ALA A 175 1.25 -15.58 -8.51
C ALA A 175 -0.12 -15.39 -9.18
N VAL A 176 -0.22 -14.54 -10.20
CA VAL A 176 -1.44 -14.37 -11.03
C VAL A 176 -1.87 -15.70 -11.65
N GLU A 177 -0.94 -16.42 -12.29
CA GLU A 177 -1.24 -17.72 -12.91
C GLU A 177 -1.70 -18.75 -11.87
N MET A 178 -0.99 -18.86 -10.74
CA MET A 178 -1.37 -19.79 -9.66
C MET A 178 -2.71 -19.43 -9.02
N THR A 179 -3.05 -18.14 -8.94
CA THR A 179 -4.40 -17.71 -8.49
C THR A 179 -5.47 -18.23 -9.44
N GLY A 180 -5.19 -18.28 -10.76
CA GLY A 180 -6.07 -18.91 -11.73
C GLY A 180 -6.32 -20.40 -11.45
N TYR A 181 -5.34 -21.12 -10.91
CA TYR A 181 -5.48 -22.56 -10.58
C TYR A 181 -6.44 -22.82 -9.42
N LEU A 182 -6.67 -21.85 -8.53
CA LEU A 182 -7.64 -21.98 -7.42
C LEU A 182 -9.07 -22.22 -7.91
N ARG A 183 -9.38 -21.94 -9.18
CA ARG A 183 -10.67 -22.29 -9.82
C ARG A 183 -10.94 -23.79 -9.85
N THR A 184 -9.91 -24.62 -9.69
CA THR A 184 -10.05 -26.09 -9.57
C THR A 184 -10.51 -26.54 -8.18
N ASN A 185 -10.80 -25.61 -7.26
CA ASN A 185 -11.09 -25.85 -5.85
C ASN A 185 -9.93 -26.44 -5.03
N LEU A 186 -8.72 -26.53 -5.59
CA LEU A 186 -7.51 -26.86 -4.83
C LEU A 186 -7.04 -25.63 -4.08
N LYS A 187 -6.95 -25.72 -2.76
CA LYS A 187 -6.43 -24.62 -1.91
C LYS A 187 -4.90 -24.60 -1.84
N THR A 188 -4.25 -25.73 -2.15
CA THR A 188 -2.78 -25.87 -2.15
C THR A 188 -2.37 -26.92 -3.15
N PHE A 189 -1.14 -26.79 -3.71
CA PHE A 189 -0.56 -27.71 -4.67
C PHE A 189 0.97 -27.61 -4.63
N PRO A 190 1.73 -28.61 -5.15
CA PRO A 190 3.20 -28.66 -4.98
C PRO A 190 3.95 -27.42 -5.48
N ALA A 191 3.49 -26.81 -6.60
CA ALA A 191 4.15 -25.62 -7.14
C ALA A 191 3.95 -24.39 -6.22
N LEU A 192 2.79 -24.25 -5.58
CA LEU A 192 2.51 -23.19 -4.62
C LEU A 192 3.41 -23.34 -3.37
N LYS A 193 3.49 -24.56 -2.81
CA LYS A 193 4.36 -24.85 -1.64
C LYS A 193 5.85 -24.59 -1.87
N LYS A 194 6.29 -24.55 -3.13
CA LYS A 194 7.68 -24.20 -3.49
C LYS A 194 7.85 -22.70 -3.75
N PHE A 195 6.76 -22.01 -3.93
CA PHE A 195 6.73 -20.59 -4.23
C PHE A 195 6.64 -19.74 -2.97
N THR A 196 5.91 -20.21 -1.97
CA THR A 196 5.75 -19.62 -0.62
C THR A 196 6.78 -20.19 0.34
#